data_65b86282faebe0bd4966e030ebf7f24b
#
_entry.id   65b86282faebe0bd4966e030ebf7f24b
#
_cell.length_a   1.000
_cell.length_b   1.000
_cell.length_c   1.000
_cell.angle_alpha   90.00
_cell.angle_beta   90.00
_cell.angle_gamma   90.00
#
_symmetry.space_group_name_H-M   'P 1'
#
loop_
_entity.id
_entity.type
_entity.pdbx_description
1 polymer ?
#
loop_
_entity_poly.entity_id
_entity_poly.type
_entity_poly.pdbx_seq_one_letter_code
_entity_poly.pdbx_strand_id
1 'polypeptide(L)'
;CLPLLWPPAVAPPPGGFWFTLLDAGQGLAAVVRTQHHVLVYDTGPKLGTTLDAGRAVLAPFLRQQGASRVDTLIVSHADIQHTSGVRSLRELMPVARILTSSPEQTPIDGAEACRAGQGWEWDGVRFQILHPPPAGFSDDNASCVLKVEGAAGRALLPGDIETAAETALTATYGTGLAAEILIAPHHGHRNLSTPAFLNAVQPRYVLFSTGYRNRFGYPRPETVARYQATGATLLNASDEGALTFRLEPGQALEPERYRREYRHYWTAP
;
A
#
# COMPACT_ATOMS: atom_id res chain seq x y z
N CYS A 1 -29.21 -24.33 17.78
CA CYS A 1 -27.80 -24.75 17.88
C CYS A 1 -27.03 -24.54 16.57
N LEU A 2 -26.86 -23.30 16.11
CA LEU A 2 -26.16 -23.02 14.83
C LEU A 2 -24.94 -22.07 14.92
N PRO A 3 -24.39 -21.68 16.10
CA PRO A 3 -23.20 -20.83 16.14
C PRO A 3 -21.88 -21.60 15.91
N LEU A 4 -21.88 -22.91 15.88
CA LEU A 4 -20.65 -23.73 15.77
C LEU A 4 -20.15 -23.92 14.33
N LEU A 5 -20.84 -23.37 13.32
CA LEU A 5 -20.48 -23.54 11.89
C LEU A 5 -19.86 -22.30 11.25
N TRP A 6 -19.61 -21.24 12.00
CA TRP A 6 -18.85 -20.10 11.46
C TRP A 6 -17.37 -20.31 11.77
N PRO A 7 -16.55 -20.71 10.82
CA PRO A 7 -15.11 -20.80 11.07
C PRO A 7 -14.63 -19.40 11.49
N PRO A 8 -13.74 -19.32 12.52
CA PRO A 8 -13.15 -18.05 12.89
C PRO A 8 -12.51 -17.44 11.64
N ALA A 9 -12.70 -16.13 11.44
CA ALA A 9 -12.06 -15.44 10.33
C ALA A 9 -10.56 -15.70 10.42
N VAL A 10 -9.98 -16.27 9.36
CA VAL A 10 -8.54 -16.53 9.32
C VAL A 10 -7.83 -15.19 9.45
N ALA A 11 -6.88 -15.08 10.35
CA ALA A 11 -6.13 -13.87 10.64
C ALA A 11 -4.64 -14.20 10.73
N PRO A 12 -3.74 -13.23 10.51
CA PRO A 12 -2.32 -13.43 10.70
C PRO A 12 -2.00 -13.90 12.13
N PRO A 13 -0.99 -14.76 12.32
CA PRO A 13 -0.49 -15.09 13.66
C PRO A 13 0.21 -13.89 14.32
N PRO A 14 0.42 -13.89 15.63
CA PRO A 14 1.21 -12.86 16.32
C PRO A 14 2.58 -12.66 15.66
N GLY A 15 2.99 -11.42 15.45
CA GLY A 15 4.23 -11.04 14.75
C GLY A 15 4.19 -11.21 13.24
N GLY A 16 3.12 -11.80 12.69
CA GLY A 16 2.87 -11.87 11.24
C GLY A 16 1.88 -10.81 10.76
N PHE A 17 1.90 -10.53 9.47
CA PHE A 17 0.91 -9.66 8.83
C PHE A 17 0.63 -10.08 7.39
N TRP A 18 -0.55 -9.73 6.91
CA TRP A 18 -0.91 -9.84 5.50
C TRP A 18 -0.86 -8.47 4.86
N PHE A 19 -0.17 -8.41 3.75
CA PHE A 19 -0.09 -7.23 2.89
C PHE A 19 -0.84 -7.50 1.61
N THR A 20 -1.81 -6.65 1.25
CA THR A 20 -2.56 -6.76 -0.01
C THR A 20 -2.50 -5.46 -0.78
N LEU A 21 -1.97 -5.49 -2.00
CA LEU A 21 -2.16 -4.44 -3.00
C LEU A 21 -3.41 -4.77 -3.81
N LEU A 22 -4.40 -3.88 -3.80
CA LEU A 22 -5.65 -4.07 -4.53
C LEU A 22 -5.52 -3.56 -5.97
N ASP A 23 -6.20 -4.22 -6.91
CA ASP A 23 -6.42 -3.68 -8.24
C ASP A 23 -7.55 -2.64 -8.17
N ALA A 24 -7.18 -1.43 -7.86
CA ALA A 24 -8.09 -0.29 -7.70
C ALA A 24 -8.20 0.59 -8.96
N GLY A 25 -7.61 0.16 -10.09
CA GLY A 25 -7.44 0.99 -11.28
C GLY A 25 -6.15 1.82 -11.19
N GLN A 26 -6.13 2.99 -11.86
CA GLN A 26 -4.94 3.87 -11.84
C GLN A 26 -4.91 4.67 -10.55
N GLY A 27 -4.15 4.22 -9.58
CA GLY A 27 -4.02 4.79 -8.24
C GLY A 27 -3.64 3.71 -7.24
N LEU A 28 -3.56 4.06 -5.97
CA LEU A 28 -3.09 3.18 -4.92
C LEU A 28 -4.18 2.88 -3.90
N ALA A 29 -4.35 1.60 -3.58
CA ALA A 29 -5.10 1.13 -2.42
C ALA A 29 -4.42 -0.14 -1.90
N ALA A 30 -3.87 -0.09 -0.69
CA ALA A 30 -3.24 -1.23 -0.05
C ALA A 30 -3.81 -1.45 1.35
N VAL A 31 -3.82 -2.70 1.78
CA VAL A 31 -4.30 -3.12 3.09
C VAL A 31 -3.22 -3.90 3.80
N VAL A 32 -2.97 -3.54 5.05
CA VAL A 32 -2.14 -4.33 5.98
C VAL A 32 -3.02 -4.82 7.10
N ARG A 33 -3.05 -6.13 7.29
CA ARG A 33 -3.80 -6.78 8.36
C ARG A 33 -2.86 -7.48 9.32
N THR A 34 -3.01 -7.22 10.61
CA THR A 34 -2.42 -8.00 11.70
C THR A 34 -3.49 -8.90 12.33
N GLN A 35 -3.21 -9.55 13.42
CA GLN A 35 -4.16 -10.47 14.07
C GLN A 35 -5.50 -9.79 14.41
N HIS A 36 -5.45 -8.55 14.94
CA HIS A 36 -6.65 -7.84 15.43
C HIS A 36 -6.86 -6.48 14.81
N HIS A 37 -5.93 -5.99 13.97
CA HIS A 37 -5.98 -4.63 13.43
C HIS A 37 -5.89 -4.59 11.92
N VAL A 38 -6.46 -3.53 11.35
CA VAL A 38 -6.49 -3.26 9.92
C VAL A 38 -5.98 -1.86 9.65
N LEU A 39 -4.96 -1.74 8.80
CA LEU A 39 -4.50 -0.49 8.23
C LEU A 39 -4.85 -0.46 6.74
N VAL A 40 -5.37 0.67 6.28
CA VAL A 40 -5.53 1.00 4.86
C VAL A 40 -4.52 2.08 4.50
N TYR A 41 -3.81 1.89 3.41
CA TYR A 41 -2.90 2.88 2.85
C TYR A 41 -3.41 3.28 1.47
N ASP A 42 -3.86 4.52 1.35
CA ASP A 42 -4.60 5.13 0.24
C ASP A 42 -5.93 4.42 -0.10
N THR A 43 -6.78 5.10 -0.83
CA THR A 43 -8.14 4.64 -1.09
C THR A 43 -8.48 4.52 -2.57
N GLY A 44 -7.49 4.73 -3.43
CA GLY A 44 -7.61 4.63 -4.86
C GLY A 44 -8.37 5.78 -5.54
N PRO A 45 -8.57 5.67 -6.86
CA PRO A 45 -9.12 6.72 -7.71
C PRO A 45 -10.64 6.72 -7.75
N LYS A 46 -11.19 7.72 -8.45
CA LYS A 46 -12.53 7.65 -9.03
C LYS A 46 -12.56 6.62 -10.15
N LEU A 47 -13.62 5.80 -10.19
CA LEU A 47 -13.86 4.79 -11.22
C LEU A 47 -14.97 5.21 -12.20
N GLY A 48 -15.38 6.47 -12.15
CA GLY A 48 -16.44 7.04 -12.98
C GLY A 48 -17.00 8.31 -12.34
N THR A 49 -18.22 8.68 -12.70
CA THR A 49 -18.87 9.88 -12.16
C THR A 49 -19.43 9.69 -10.76
N THR A 50 -19.86 8.46 -10.43
CA THR A 50 -20.58 8.14 -9.18
C THR A 50 -19.91 7.07 -8.34
N LEU A 51 -18.85 6.45 -8.85
CA LEU A 51 -18.16 5.33 -8.21
C LEU A 51 -16.70 5.67 -7.97
N ASP A 52 -16.17 5.20 -6.85
CA ASP A 52 -14.75 5.27 -6.47
C ASP A 52 -14.26 3.92 -5.94
N ALA A 53 -12.94 3.78 -5.82
CA ALA A 53 -12.32 2.54 -5.38
C ALA A 53 -12.60 2.23 -3.90
N GLY A 54 -12.86 3.22 -3.06
CA GLY A 54 -13.29 3.00 -1.68
C GLY A 54 -14.56 2.19 -1.59
N ARG A 55 -15.57 2.56 -2.38
CA ARG A 55 -16.86 1.87 -2.43
C ARG A 55 -16.82 0.56 -3.22
N ALA A 56 -16.16 0.55 -4.38
CA ALA A 56 -16.22 -0.57 -5.31
C ALA A 56 -15.22 -1.69 -4.98
N VAL A 57 -14.10 -1.38 -4.34
CA VAL A 57 -12.99 -2.31 -4.13
C VAL A 57 -12.66 -2.47 -2.65
N LEU A 58 -12.29 -1.39 -1.94
CA LEU A 58 -11.82 -1.45 -0.56
C LEU A 58 -12.87 -1.98 0.41
N ALA A 59 -14.04 -1.36 0.48
CA ALA A 59 -15.06 -1.75 1.45
C ALA A 59 -15.56 -3.20 1.24
N PRO A 60 -15.81 -3.67 0.00
CA PRO A 60 -16.11 -5.08 -0.24
C PRO A 60 -14.99 -6.03 0.18
N PHE A 61 -13.73 -5.71 -0.17
CA PHE A 61 -12.58 -6.51 0.21
C PHE A 61 -12.45 -6.62 1.74
N LEU A 62 -12.50 -5.50 2.45
CA LEU A 62 -12.40 -5.47 3.91
C LEU A 62 -13.50 -6.30 4.58
N ARG A 63 -14.75 -6.21 4.09
CA ARG A 63 -15.87 -7.03 4.58
C ARG A 63 -15.65 -8.50 4.32
N GLN A 64 -15.18 -8.87 3.13
CA GLN A 64 -14.83 -10.25 2.79
C GLN A 64 -13.75 -10.81 3.73
N GLN A 65 -12.80 -9.98 4.12
CA GLN A 65 -11.77 -10.33 5.10
C GLN A 65 -12.28 -10.35 6.56
N GLY A 66 -13.56 -10.09 6.80
CA GLY A 66 -14.16 -10.05 8.13
C GLY A 66 -13.81 -8.81 8.96
N ALA A 67 -13.28 -7.76 8.33
CA ALA A 67 -13.01 -6.50 9.01
C ALA A 67 -14.30 -5.74 9.28
N SER A 68 -14.52 -5.32 10.53
CA SER A 68 -15.66 -4.49 10.94
C SER A 68 -15.32 -3.00 11.02
N ARG A 69 -14.03 -2.65 11.03
CA ARG A 69 -13.52 -1.29 11.08
C ARG A 69 -12.12 -1.21 10.44
N VAL A 70 -11.69 0.00 10.15
CA VAL A 70 -10.30 0.36 9.82
C VAL A 70 -9.70 1.05 11.05
N ASP A 71 -8.61 0.51 11.61
CA ASP A 71 -7.96 1.08 12.78
C ASP A 71 -7.14 2.32 12.41
N THR A 72 -6.45 2.29 11.27
CA THR A 72 -5.74 3.46 10.71
C THR A 72 -5.89 3.52 9.20
N LEU A 73 -6.30 4.66 8.70
CA LEU A 73 -6.23 5.03 7.29
C LEU A 73 -5.06 6.01 7.12
N ILE A 74 -4.12 5.68 6.24
CA ILE A 74 -3.08 6.61 5.81
C ILE A 74 -3.43 7.08 4.41
N VAL A 75 -3.53 8.38 4.21
CA VAL A 75 -3.63 9.03 2.91
C VAL A 75 -2.27 9.62 2.62
N SER A 76 -1.55 9.02 1.67
CA SER A 76 -0.15 9.36 1.41
C SER A 76 0.07 10.82 1.07
N HIS A 77 -0.75 11.37 0.19
CA HIS A 77 -0.74 12.77 -0.22
C HIS A 77 -2.10 13.18 -0.84
N ALA A 78 -2.25 14.45 -1.23
CA ALA A 78 -3.53 15.04 -1.63
C ALA A 78 -3.95 14.81 -3.09
N ASP A 79 -3.44 13.77 -3.78
CA ASP A 79 -3.83 13.47 -5.15
C ASP A 79 -5.12 12.64 -5.23
N ILE A 80 -5.87 12.86 -6.31
CA ILE A 80 -7.17 12.21 -6.56
C ILE A 80 -7.06 10.68 -6.76
N GLN A 81 -5.91 10.18 -7.18
CA GLN A 81 -5.64 8.75 -7.36
C GLN A 81 -5.46 8.02 -6.02
N HIS A 82 -5.32 8.77 -4.92
CA HIS A 82 -5.07 8.27 -3.56
C HIS A 82 -6.22 8.58 -2.61
N THR A 83 -6.93 9.70 -2.82
CA THR A 83 -7.91 10.27 -1.88
C THR A 83 -9.37 9.98 -2.23
N SER A 84 -9.67 9.59 -3.47
CA SER A 84 -11.07 9.59 -3.96
C SER A 84 -12.01 8.68 -3.18
N GLY A 85 -11.51 7.57 -2.66
CA GLY A 85 -12.32 6.61 -1.91
C GLY A 85 -12.49 6.92 -0.42
N VAL A 86 -11.85 7.97 0.12
CA VAL A 86 -11.87 8.26 1.57
C VAL A 86 -13.30 8.47 2.08
N ARG A 87 -14.06 9.30 1.38
CA ARG A 87 -15.44 9.61 1.80
C ARG A 87 -16.31 8.35 1.82
N SER A 88 -16.32 7.60 0.72
CA SER A 88 -17.16 6.41 0.60
C SER A 88 -16.74 5.30 1.57
N LEU A 89 -15.44 5.15 1.84
CA LEU A 89 -14.96 4.21 2.84
C LEU A 89 -15.49 4.57 4.23
N ARG A 90 -15.43 5.85 4.64
CA ARG A 90 -15.94 6.32 5.93
C ARG A 90 -17.47 6.21 6.06
N GLU A 91 -18.19 6.34 4.96
CA GLU A 91 -19.65 6.11 4.93
C GLU A 91 -20.00 4.63 5.13
N LEU A 92 -19.15 3.73 4.70
CA LEU A 92 -19.40 2.30 4.66
C LEU A 92 -18.79 1.51 5.83
N MET A 93 -17.81 2.10 6.51
CA MET A 93 -17.04 1.44 7.56
C MET A 93 -16.45 2.46 8.54
N PRO A 94 -16.49 2.19 9.87
CA PRO A 94 -15.80 3.03 10.85
C PRO A 94 -14.30 3.10 10.58
N VAL A 95 -13.73 4.30 10.63
CA VAL A 95 -12.30 4.57 10.56
C VAL A 95 -11.88 5.27 11.84
N ALA A 96 -11.04 4.63 12.64
CA ALA A 96 -10.71 5.11 13.98
C ALA A 96 -9.67 6.25 13.97
N ARG A 97 -8.67 6.18 13.07
CA ARG A 97 -7.61 7.19 12.94
C ARG A 97 -7.31 7.45 11.46
N ILE A 98 -7.03 8.70 11.12
CA ILE A 98 -6.63 9.09 9.78
C ILE A 98 -5.32 9.89 9.85
N LEU A 99 -4.32 9.46 9.09
CA LEU A 99 -3.07 10.19 8.89
C LEU A 99 -2.98 10.67 7.44
N THR A 100 -2.47 11.86 7.23
CA THR A 100 -2.17 12.38 5.89
C THR A 100 -0.97 13.31 5.91
N SER A 101 -0.28 13.45 4.78
CA SER A 101 0.88 14.36 4.68
C SER A 101 0.48 15.82 4.81
N SER A 102 -0.70 16.19 4.32
CA SER A 102 -1.18 17.58 4.22
C SER A 102 -2.66 17.67 4.64
N PRO A 103 -2.96 17.74 5.95
CA PRO A 103 -4.34 17.88 6.43
C PRO A 103 -5.06 19.11 5.88
N GLU A 104 -4.29 20.17 5.57
CA GLU A 104 -4.84 21.43 5.05
C GLU A 104 -5.31 21.30 3.59
N GLN A 105 -4.62 20.47 2.79
CA GLN A 105 -4.94 20.23 1.38
C GLN A 105 -5.95 19.10 1.19
N THR A 106 -6.02 18.21 2.17
CA THR A 106 -6.94 17.08 2.18
C THR A 106 -7.93 17.31 3.33
N PRO A 107 -9.02 18.07 3.10
CA PRO A 107 -9.97 18.42 4.18
C PRO A 107 -10.77 17.19 4.62
N ILE A 108 -10.13 16.32 5.36
CA ILE A 108 -10.74 15.15 5.99
C ILE A 108 -10.85 15.45 7.49
N ASP A 109 -12.09 15.60 7.97
CA ASP A 109 -12.34 15.89 9.38
C ASP A 109 -11.65 14.86 10.28
N GLY A 110 -10.87 15.36 11.23
CA GLY A 110 -10.14 14.55 12.21
C GLY A 110 -8.85 13.91 11.68
N ALA A 111 -8.37 14.29 10.49
CA ALA A 111 -7.09 13.82 10.00
C ALA A 111 -5.92 14.47 10.75
N GLU A 112 -4.95 13.64 11.14
CA GLU A 112 -3.69 14.06 11.77
C GLU A 112 -2.59 14.09 10.70
N ALA A 113 -1.60 14.97 10.88
CA ALA A 113 -0.44 14.99 10.02
C ALA A 113 0.46 13.78 10.26
N CYS A 114 0.81 13.03 9.20
CA CYS A 114 1.89 12.08 9.29
C CYS A 114 3.23 12.81 9.31
N ARG A 115 4.17 12.33 10.13
CA ARG A 115 5.53 12.90 10.27
C ARG A 115 6.54 11.78 10.51
N ALA A 116 7.71 11.94 9.93
CA ALA A 116 8.84 11.06 10.20
C ALA A 116 9.09 10.92 11.70
N GLY A 117 9.33 9.67 12.15
CA GLY A 117 9.53 9.34 13.55
C GLY A 117 8.25 8.88 14.29
N GLN A 118 7.05 9.10 13.75
CA GLN A 118 5.85 8.47 14.28
C GLN A 118 5.92 6.96 14.08
N GLY A 119 5.44 6.19 15.08
CA GLY A 119 5.38 4.75 14.98
C GLY A 119 4.47 4.15 16.05
N TRP A 120 4.04 2.94 15.81
CA TRP A 120 3.25 2.14 16.74
C TRP A 120 3.48 0.65 16.47
N GLU A 121 2.97 -0.18 17.37
CA GLU A 121 3.05 -1.62 17.23
C GLU A 121 1.67 -2.24 17.45
N TRP A 122 1.29 -3.20 16.58
CA TRP A 122 0.09 -4.02 16.70
C TRP A 122 0.44 -5.49 16.55
N ASP A 123 0.03 -6.29 17.49
CA ASP A 123 0.18 -7.76 17.47
C ASP A 123 1.62 -8.23 17.18
N GLY A 124 2.65 -7.48 17.62
CA GLY A 124 4.07 -7.76 17.37
C GLY A 124 4.57 -7.31 15.98
N VAL A 125 3.77 -6.52 15.25
CA VAL A 125 4.14 -5.90 13.98
C VAL A 125 4.36 -4.40 14.20
N ARG A 126 5.53 -3.88 13.77
CA ARG A 126 5.91 -2.49 13.89
C ARG A 126 5.53 -1.71 12.64
N PHE A 127 4.96 -0.54 12.85
CA PHE A 127 4.62 0.46 11.84
C PHE A 127 5.43 1.73 12.09
N GLN A 128 6.09 2.25 11.07
CA GLN A 128 6.91 3.47 11.18
C GLN A 128 6.67 4.39 10.01
N ILE A 129 6.35 5.65 10.28
CA ILE A 129 6.34 6.73 9.29
C ILE A 129 7.79 7.23 9.15
N LEU A 130 8.36 7.05 7.97
CA LEU A 130 9.75 7.45 7.68
C LEU A 130 9.82 8.84 7.03
N HIS A 131 8.71 9.33 6.47
CA HIS A 131 8.61 10.60 5.76
C HIS A 131 7.15 11.09 5.77
N PRO A 132 6.86 12.39 5.67
CA PRO A 132 7.78 13.52 5.52
C PRO A 132 8.41 13.96 6.87
N PRO A 133 9.56 14.64 6.82
CA PRO A 133 10.04 15.40 7.96
C PRO A 133 9.11 16.60 8.23
N PRO A 134 9.27 17.33 9.36
CA PRO A 134 8.38 18.43 9.71
C PRO A 134 8.28 19.57 8.68
N ALA A 135 9.29 19.73 7.84
CA ALA A 135 9.35 20.76 6.79
C ALA A 135 10.26 20.33 5.63
N GLY A 136 10.17 21.03 4.50
CA GLY A 136 11.09 20.89 3.38
C GLY A 136 10.57 20.10 2.19
N PHE A 137 9.35 19.53 2.25
CA PHE A 137 8.74 18.79 1.15
C PHE A 137 7.28 19.22 0.96
N SER A 138 6.81 19.18 -0.27
CA SER A 138 5.43 19.46 -0.67
C SER A 138 4.97 18.43 -1.70
N ASP A 139 3.68 18.44 -1.98
CA ASP A 139 3.03 17.63 -3.02
C ASP A 139 3.42 16.14 -2.94
N ASP A 140 3.73 15.50 -4.05
CA ASP A 140 4.11 14.09 -4.12
C ASP A 140 5.30 13.76 -3.21
N ASN A 141 6.31 14.66 -3.19
CA ASN A 141 7.48 14.51 -2.34
C ASN A 141 7.19 14.60 -0.83
N ALA A 142 6.01 15.04 -0.42
CA ALA A 142 5.58 15.03 0.97
C ALA A 142 4.82 13.75 1.35
N SER A 143 4.70 12.75 0.46
CA SER A 143 3.96 11.51 0.74
C SER A 143 4.38 10.87 2.06
N CYS A 144 3.39 10.37 2.80
CA CYS A 144 3.62 9.57 4.01
C CYS A 144 4.29 8.25 3.64
N VAL A 145 5.58 8.10 3.88
CA VAL A 145 6.27 6.82 3.66
C VAL A 145 6.09 5.93 4.87
N LEU A 146 5.43 4.79 4.67
CA LEU A 146 5.19 3.80 5.71
C LEU A 146 6.12 2.60 5.53
N LYS A 147 6.81 2.20 6.59
CA LYS A 147 7.47 0.92 6.73
C LYS A 147 6.68 0.04 7.69
N VAL A 148 6.40 -1.19 7.28
CA VAL A 148 5.78 -2.23 8.11
C VAL A 148 6.80 -3.35 8.31
N GLU A 149 7.02 -3.76 9.55
CA GLU A 149 8.00 -4.77 9.91
C GLU A 149 7.42 -5.80 10.86
N GLY A 150 7.35 -7.04 10.42
CA GLY A 150 6.96 -8.19 11.21
C GLY A 150 8.12 -9.19 11.35
N ALA A 151 7.87 -10.28 12.06
CA ALA A 151 8.89 -11.32 12.31
C ALA A 151 9.33 -12.04 11.01
N ALA A 152 8.52 -12.05 9.97
CA ALA A 152 8.76 -12.80 8.72
C ALA A 152 9.09 -11.91 7.52
N GLY A 153 9.22 -10.59 7.69
CA GLY A 153 9.60 -9.70 6.62
C GLY A 153 9.02 -8.30 6.75
N ARG A 154 9.29 -7.47 5.73
CA ARG A 154 9.04 -6.03 5.74
C ARG A 154 8.41 -5.58 4.43
N ALA A 155 7.55 -4.57 4.53
CA ALA A 155 6.98 -3.88 3.38
C ALA A 155 7.26 -2.37 3.48
N LEU A 156 7.59 -1.75 2.35
CA LEU A 156 7.79 -0.31 2.21
C LEU A 156 6.74 0.26 1.24
N LEU A 157 5.96 1.21 1.75
CA LEU A 157 4.89 1.92 1.03
C LEU A 157 5.27 3.39 0.91
N PRO A 158 5.89 3.80 -0.19
CA PRO A 158 6.45 5.14 -0.33
C PRO A 158 5.45 6.21 -0.78
N GLY A 159 4.25 5.82 -1.25
CA GLY A 159 3.38 6.74 -1.96
C GLY A 159 4.01 7.19 -3.27
N ASP A 160 3.87 8.48 -3.58
CA ASP A 160 4.34 9.04 -4.84
C ASP A 160 5.60 9.90 -4.69
N ILE A 161 6.46 9.55 -3.68
CA ILE A 161 7.73 10.25 -3.50
C ILE A 161 8.55 10.27 -4.79
N GLU A 162 9.28 11.35 -4.97
CA GLU A 162 10.20 11.55 -6.09
C GLU A 162 11.67 11.55 -5.63
N THR A 163 12.57 11.80 -6.57
CA THR A 163 14.03 11.74 -6.37
C THR A 163 14.52 12.52 -5.14
N ALA A 164 13.91 13.68 -4.83
CA ALA A 164 14.30 14.47 -3.68
C ALA A 164 14.02 13.75 -2.36
N ALA A 165 12.83 13.16 -2.22
CA ALA A 165 12.47 12.40 -1.03
C ALA A 165 13.22 11.06 -0.96
N GLU A 166 13.42 10.36 -2.10
CA GLU A 166 14.26 9.15 -2.16
C GLU A 166 15.68 9.43 -1.65
N THR A 167 16.28 10.57 -2.07
CA THR A 167 17.61 10.97 -1.64
C THR A 167 17.66 11.24 -0.14
N ALA A 168 16.68 11.97 0.39
CA ALA A 168 16.59 12.28 1.81
C ALA A 168 16.41 11.01 2.67
N LEU A 169 15.52 10.11 2.23
CA LEU A 169 15.29 8.82 2.90
C LEU A 169 16.55 7.97 2.91
N THR A 170 17.23 7.85 1.77
CA THR A 170 18.46 7.07 1.64
C THR A 170 19.58 7.63 2.52
N ALA A 171 19.73 8.96 2.56
CA ALA A 171 20.71 9.62 3.42
C ALA A 171 20.40 9.43 4.92
N THR A 172 19.12 9.43 5.30
CA THR A 172 18.70 9.35 6.70
C THR A 172 18.73 7.92 7.24
N TYR A 173 18.25 6.95 6.45
CA TYR A 173 18.00 5.60 6.94
C TYR A 173 18.94 4.54 6.34
N GLY A 174 19.57 4.82 5.19
CA GLY A 174 20.45 3.85 4.53
C GLY A 174 19.82 2.45 4.42
N THR A 175 20.52 1.42 4.92
CA THR A 175 20.00 0.03 4.96
C THR A 175 18.80 -0.16 5.87
N GLY A 176 18.46 0.82 6.70
CA GLY A 176 17.22 0.83 7.47
C GLY A 176 15.95 0.90 6.61
N LEU A 177 16.08 1.22 5.31
CA LEU A 177 14.98 1.14 4.33
C LEU A 177 14.69 -0.29 3.85
N ALA A 178 15.56 -1.26 4.12
CA ALA A 178 15.44 -2.61 3.59
C ALA A 178 14.03 -3.20 3.83
N ALA A 179 13.45 -3.73 2.73
CA ALA A 179 12.11 -4.33 2.73
C ALA A 179 11.98 -5.33 1.57
N GLU A 180 11.42 -6.49 1.86
CA GLU A 180 11.20 -7.55 0.88
C GLU A 180 10.14 -7.18 -0.15
N ILE A 181 9.16 -6.36 0.26
CA ILE A 181 8.07 -5.86 -0.60
C ILE A 181 8.19 -4.35 -0.72
N LEU A 182 8.26 -3.85 -1.94
CA LEU A 182 8.23 -2.43 -2.27
C LEU A 182 7.06 -2.13 -3.20
N ILE A 183 6.17 -1.21 -2.82
CA ILE A 183 5.32 -0.56 -3.82
C ILE A 183 6.19 0.40 -4.62
N ALA A 184 6.13 0.33 -5.96
CA ALA A 184 6.88 1.24 -6.81
C ALA A 184 6.43 2.69 -6.60
N PRO A 185 7.31 3.61 -6.21
CA PRO A 185 6.95 5.02 -6.06
C PRO A 185 6.28 5.56 -7.31
N HIS A 186 5.20 6.33 -7.12
CA HIS A 186 4.47 7.03 -8.18
C HIS A 186 4.14 6.10 -9.37
N HIS A 187 3.63 4.90 -9.05
CA HIS A 187 3.19 3.87 -10.00
C HIS A 187 4.25 3.43 -11.03
N GLY A 188 5.54 3.67 -10.76
CA GLY A 188 6.63 3.42 -11.71
C GLY A 188 6.84 4.54 -12.73
N HIS A 189 6.66 5.80 -12.31
CA HIS A 189 6.98 7.00 -13.10
C HIS A 189 8.46 7.03 -13.53
N ARG A 190 8.74 7.74 -14.64
CA ARG A 190 10.10 7.94 -15.17
C ARG A 190 11.00 8.64 -14.13
N ASN A 191 12.28 8.32 -14.15
CA ASN A 191 13.32 8.95 -13.34
C ASN A 191 13.22 8.73 -11.82
N LEU A 192 12.28 7.92 -11.36
CA LEU A 192 12.15 7.52 -9.95
C LEU A 192 12.75 6.15 -9.70
N SER A 193 12.80 5.75 -8.44
CA SER A 193 13.44 4.50 -8.04
C SER A 193 14.93 4.53 -8.40
N THR A 194 15.60 5.52 -7.85
CA THR A 194 17.04 5.74 -8.09
C THR A 194 17.86 4.54 -7.66
N PRO A 195 19.00 4.26 -8.31
CA PRO A 195 19.85 3.14 -7.90
C PRO A 195 20.26 3.18 -6.43
N ALA A 196 20.49 4.37 -5.87
CA ALA A 196 20.80 4.54 -4.45
C ALA A 196 19.64 4.09 -3.55
N PHE A 197 18.40 4.50 -3.88
CA PHE A 197 17.20 4.08 -3.17
C PHE A 197 16.99 2.56 -3.28
N LEU A 198 17.10 2.00 -4.48
CA LEU A 198 16.94 0.55 -4.70
C LEU A 198 18.00 -0.28 -3.96
N ASN A 199 19.24 0.21 -3.93
CA ASN A 199 20.32 -0.44 -3.16
C ASN A 199 20.08 -0.39 -1.65
N ALA A 200 19.39 0.65 -1.16
CA ALA A 200 19.03 0.76 0.25
C ALA A 200 17.83 -0.14 0.62
N VAL A 201 16.84 -0.24 -0.26
CA VAL A 201 15.61 -1.05 -0.03
C VAL A 201 15.86 -2.54 -0.28
N GLN A 202 16.59 -2.91 -1.32
CA GLN A 202 16.89 -4.30 -1.72
C GLN A 202 15.62 -5.17 -1.84
N PRO A 203 14.62 -4.75 -2.63
CA PRO A 203 13.33 -5.45 -2.68
C PRO A 203 13.46 -6.82 -3.36
N ARG A 204 12.78 -7.83 -2.80
CA ARG A 204 12.53 -9.12 -3.48
C ARG A 204 11.36 -9.01 -4.45
N TYR A 205 10.34 -8.25 -4.08
CA TYR A 205 9.15 -7.99 -4.88
C TYR A 205 8.94 -6.49 -5.05
N VAL A 206 8.68 -6.08 -6.29
CA VAL A 206 8.26 -4.71 -6.61
C VAL A 206 6.86 -4.75 -7.21
N LEU A 207 5.96 -3.99 -6.63
CA LEU A 207 4.54 -4.01 -6.96
C LEU A 207 4.15 -2.69 -7.63
N PHE A 208 3.57 -2.78 -8.83
CA PHE A 208 3.03 -1.63 -9.54
C PHE A 208 1.51 -1.53 -9.33
N SER A 209 1.07 -0.37 -8.85
CA SER A 209 -0.35 -0.03 -8.67
C SER A 209 -0.87 0.75 -9.88
N THR A 210 -0.91 0.10 -11.06
CA THR A 210 -1.35 0.74 -12.30
C THR A 210 -2.70 0.21 -12.77
N GLY A 211 -3.45 1.04 -13.49
CA GLY A 211 -4.69 0.62 -14.13
C GLY A 211 -4.44 -0.09 -15.47
N TYR A 212 -5.35 -0.98 -15.84
CA TYR A 212 -5.32 -1.62 -17.15
C TYR A 212 -5.36 -0.58 -18.27
N ARG A 213 -4.40 -0.67 -19.20
CA ARG A 213 -4.24 0.27 -20.32
C ARG A 213 -4.23 1.74 -19.89
N ASN A 214 -3.57 2.05 -18.76
CA ASN A 214 -3.58 3.40 -18.21
C ASN A 214 -2.98 4.42 -19.21
N ARG A 215 -3.60 5.60 -19.26
CA ARG A 215 -3.22 6.69 -20.19
C ARG A 215 -1.82 7.26 -19.95
N PHE A 216 -1.24 7.03 -18.77
CA PHE A 216 0.07 7.54 -18.40
C PHE A 216 1.21 6.67 -18.94
N GLY A 217 0.89 5.44 -19.40
CA GLY A 217 1.88 4.48 -19.82
C GLY A 217 2.79 4.00 -18.69
N TYR A 218 2.25 3.88 -17.48
CA TYR A 218 2.95 3.33 -16.32
C TYR A 218 2.78 1.81 -16.23
N PRO A 219 3.76 1.09 -15.67
CA PRO A 219 5.12 1.56 -15.33
C PRO A 219 5.94 1.90 -16.60
N ARG A 220 6.82 2.89 -16.49
CA ARG A 220 7.69 3.27 -17.61
C ARG A 220 8.76 2.21 -17.87
N PRO A 221 9.09 1.92 -19.13
CA PRO A 221 10.07 0.89 -19.48
C PRO A 221 11.43 1.09 -18.80
N GLU A 222 11.88 2.35 -18.70
CA GLU A 222 13.15 2.68 -18.06
C GLU A 222 13.14 2.37 -16.55
N THR A 223 12.00 2.56 -15.90
CA THR A 223 11.81 2.22 -14.48
C THR A 223 11.75 0.72 -14.31
N VAL A 224 11.03 0.01 -15.17
CA VAL A 224 10.99 -1.46 -15.19
C VAL A 224 12.42 -2.03 -15.34
N ALA A 225 13.21 -1.52 -16.29
CA ALA A 225 14.59 -1.96 -16.50
C ALA A 225 15.47 -1.75 -15.25
N ARG A 226 15.31 -0.62 -14.52
CA ARG A 226 16.04 -0.41 -13.26
C ARG A 226 15.70 -1.45 -12.20
N TYR A 227 14.44 -1.78 -12.04
CA TYR A 227 14.03 -2.84 -11.11
C TYR A 227 14.49 -4.24 -11.53
N GLN A 228 14.41 -4.55 -12.83
CA GLN A 228 14.94 -5.83 -13.36
C GLN A 228 16.43 -5.99 -13.06
N ALA A 229 17.21 -4.93 -13.14
CA ALA A 229 18.62 -4.94 -12.83
C ALA A 229 18.93 -5.28 -11.36
N THR A 230 17.97 -5.13 -10.43
CA THR A 230 18.14 -5.56 -9.02
C THR A 230 17.87 -7.05 -8.81
N GLY A 231 17.33 -7.76 -9.79
CA GLY A 231 16.88 -9.15 -9.65
C GLY A 231 15.52 -9.31 -8.95
N ALA A 232 14.81 -8.22 -8.66
CA ALA A 232 13.50 -8.28 -8.03
C ALA A 232 12.43 -8.88 -8.96
N THR A 233 11.47 -9.58 -8.38
CA THR A 233 10.26 -10.03 -9.09
C THR A 233 9.29 -8.86 -9.21
N LEU A 234 8.90 -8.54 -10.45
CA LEU A 234 8.01 -7.42 -10.76
C LEU A 234 6.58 -7.92 -10.96
N LEU A 235 5.62 -7.31 -10.27
CA LEU A 235 4.21 -7.67 -10.35
C LEU A 235 3.37 -6.41 -10.55
N ASN A 236 2.37 -6.50 -11.43
CA ASN A 236 1.46 -5.38 -11.68
C ASN A 236 0.03 -5.79 -11.31
N ALA A 237 -0.63 -4.98 -10.47
CA ALA A 237 -2.01 -5.25 -10.06
C ALA A 237 -2.98 -5.30 -11.25
N SER A 238 -2.74 -4.52 -12.31
CA SER A 238 -3.56 -4.57 -13.53
C SER A 238 -3.53 -5.92 -14.24
N ASP A 239 -2.43 -6.66 -14.14
CA ASP A 239 -2.23 -7.93 -14.83
C ASP A 239 -2.61 -9.13 -13.94
N GLU A 240 -2.26 -9.04 -12.66
CA GLU A 240 -2.38 -10.14 -11.70
C GLU A 240 -3.69 -10.08 -10.86
N GLY A 241 -4.38 -8.93 -10.84
CA GLY A 241 -5.44 -8.62 -9.89
C GLY A 241 -4.87 -8.21 -8.54
N ALA A 242 -5.65 -8.36 -7.47
CA ALA A 242 -5.13 -8.15 -6.13
C ALA A 242 -3.95 -9.08 -5.83
N LEU A 243 -2.93 -8.54 -5.17
CA LEU A 243 -1.70 -9.24 -4.80
C LEU A 243 -1.64 -9.33 -3.28
N THR A 244 -1.77 -10.53 -2.72
CA THR A 244 -1.70 -10.74 -1.27
C THR A 244 -0.43 -11.49 -0.89
N PHE A 245 0.32 -10.97 0.06
CA PHE A 245 1.48 -11.58 0.67
C PHE A 245 1.18 -11.89 2.12
N ARG A 246 1.46 -13.12 2.55
CA ARG A 246 1.37 -13.54 3.95
C ARG A 246 2.77 -13.59 4.55
N LEU A 247 3.10 -12.54 5.30
CA LEU A 247 4.38 -12.48 6.00
C LEU A 247 4.22 -13.14 7.37
N GLU A 248 4.34 -14.46 7.38
CA GLU A 248 4.14 -15.31 8.57
C GLU A 248 5.40 -16.11 8.86
N PRO A 249 5.79 -16.26 10.14
CA PRO A 249 6.96 -17.05 10.50
C PRO A 249 6.89 -18.49 9.97
N GLY A 250 7.96 -18.93 9.31
CA GLY A 250 8.06 -20.29 8.77
C GLY A 250 7.38 -20.52 7.44
N GLN A 251 6.73 -19.52 6.86
CA GLN A 251 6.16 -19.60 5.52
C GLN A 251 7.06 -18.95 4.46
N ALA A 252 7.03 -19.52 3.25
CA ALA A 252 7.68 -18.89 2.11
C ALA A 252 6.93 -17.60 1.73
N LEU A 253 7.69 -16.54 1.45
CA LEU A 253 7.12 -15.30 0.98
C LEU A 253 6.80 -15.42 -0.52
N GLU A 254 5.57 -15.81 -0.83
CA GLU A 254 5.05 -15.93 -2.20
C GLU A 254 3.71 -15.19 -2.31
N PRO A 255 3.46 -14.47 -3.42
CA PRO A 255 2.21 -13.75 -3.62
C PRO A 255 1.06 -14.66 -4.04
N GLU A 256 -0.09 -14.50 -3.41
CA GLU A 256 -1.36 -14.92 -3.98
C GLU A 256 -1.75 -13.90 -5.08
N ARG A 257 -2.06 -14.38 -6.28
CA ARG A 257 -2.35 -13.54 -7.45
C ARG A 257 -3.78 -13.78 -7.88
N TYR A 258 -4.67 -12.89 -7.56
CA TYR A 258 -6.11 -13.11 -7.68
C TYR A 258 -6.55 -13.56 -9.07
N ARG A 259 -6.10 -12.92 -10.15
CA ARG A 259 -6.49 -13.32 -11.50
C ARG A 259 -5.93 -14.65 -11.97
N ARG A 260 -4.84 -15.14 -11.38
CA ARG A 260 -4.27 -16.46 -11.70
C ARG A 260 -4.99 -17.58 -10.97
N GLU A 261 -5.36 -17.33 -9.71
CA GLU A 261 -5.99 -18.33 -8.85
C GLU A 261 -7.50 -18.46 -9.13
N TYR A 262 -8.16 -17.33 -9.44
CA TYR A 262 -9.60 -17.26 -9.70
C TYR A 262 -9.89 -16.88 -11.15
N ARG A 263 -9.37 -17.69 -12.10
CA ARG A 263 -9.62 -17.49 -13.53
C ARG A 263 -11.06 -17.78 -13.89
N HIS A 264 -11.74 -16.78 -14.44
CA HIS A 264 -13.01 -16.91 -15.10
C HIS A 264 -12.86 -16.58 -16.59
N TYR A 265 -13.74 -17.11 -17.46
CA TYR A 265 -13.66 -16.87 -18.91
C TYR A 265 -13.76 -15.38 -19.29
N TRP A 266 -14.35 -14.56 -18.42
CA TRP A 266 -14.42 -13.09 -18.60
C TRP A 266 -13.24 -12.32 -18.00
N THR A 267 -12.30 -12.98 -17.33
CA THR A 267 -11.08 -12.37 -16.76
C THR A 267 -9.85 -12.63 -17.63
N ALA A 268 -10.05 -13.11 -18.86
CA ALA A 268 -8.94 -13.29 -19.79
C ALA A 268 -8.30 -11.94 -20.15
N PRO A 269 -6.98 -11.91 -20.42
CA PRO A 269 -6.24 -10.70 -20.75
C PRO A 269 -6.71 -10.05 -22.03
#